data_d20883485a5eb7310c6e4f1cfbe848b5
#
_entry.id   d20883485a5eb7310c6e4f1cfbe848b5
#
_cell.length_a   1.000
_cell.length_b   1.000
_cell.length_c   1.000
_cell.angle_alpha   90.00
_cell.angle_beta   90.00
_cell.angle_gamma   90.00
#
_symmetry.space_group_name_H-M   'P 1'
#
loop_
_entity.id
_entity.type
_entity.pdbx_description
1 polymer ?
#
loop_
_entity_poly.entity_id
_entity_poly.type
_entity_poly.pdbx_seq_one_letter_code
_entity_poly.pdbx_strand_id
1 'polypeptide(L)'
;MPSRKERSMNLFIKALIAVLILSGCILCACSSPAQTETPSPTPTNTQVTPTPSLGPTGASYLEVIYFHRAQRCSGCIYAGDTTKYTVETYFAEELADGKLVFKTLNLQDPANAAIVEKYGAYTSSLFMNDIEGGIDHIEEVTDIWFLLHNDEKFVNLVKGEIEKHLGE
;
A
#
# COMPACT_ATOMS: atom_id res chain seq x y z
N MET A 1 -26.70 33.02 -24.73
CA MET A 1 -25.58 33.52 -25.59
C MET A 1 -24.28 33.20 -24.84
N PRO A 2 -23.37 32.40 -25.38
CA PRO A 2 -22.12 32.07 -24.70
C PRO A 2 -21.21 33.30 -24.66
N SER A 3 -20.49 33.49 -23.53
CA SER A 3 -19.65 34.64 -23.28
C SER A 3 -18.44 34.66 -24.22
N ARG A 4 -17.87 35.85 -24.41
CA ARG A 4 -16.69 36.05 -25.29
C ARG A 4 -15.49 35.20 -24.89
N LYS A 5 -15.39 34.87 -23.62
CA LYS A 5 -14.32 34.04 -23.02
C LYS A 5 -14.46 32.54 -23.42
N GLU A 6 -15.69 32.02 -23.48
CA GLU A 6 -15.95 30.64 -23.89
C GLU A 6 -15.68 30.37 -25.38
N ARG A 7 -15.91 31.37 -26.23
CA ARG A 7 -15.57 31.27 -27.67
C ARG A 7 -14.07 31.19 -27.91
N SER A 8 -13.29 31.92 -27.15
CA SER A 8 -11.82 31.93 -27.28
C SER A 8 -11.24 30.58 -26.85
N MET A 9 -11.74 30.02 -25.74
CA MET A 9 -11.27 28.72 -25.21
C MET A 9 -11.56 27.56 -26.17
N ASN A 10 -12.75 27.53 -26.77
CA ASN A 10 -13.12 26.51 -27.75
C ASN A 10 -12.31 26.61 -29.05
N LEU A 11 -11.86 27.79 -29.43
CA LEU A 11 -11.03 27.98 -30.63
C LEU A 11 -9.60 27.44 -30.41
N PHE A 12 -9.03 27.65 -29.23
CA PHE A 12 -7.71 27.11 -28.87
C PHE A 12 -7.71 25.59 -28.79
N ILE A 13 -8.76 24.99 -28.23
CA ILE A 13 -8.90 23.51 -28.13
C ILE A 13 -9.00 22.89 -29.51
N LYS A 14 -9.76 23.49 -30.44
CA LYS A 14 -9.89 22.99 -31.82
C LYS A 14 -8.58 23.12 -32.62
N ALA A 15 -7.80 24.16 -32.39
CA ALA A 15 -6.50 24.37 -33.02
C ALA A 15 -5.47 23.33 -32.54
N LEU A 16 -5.49 22.95 -31.26
CA LEU A 16 -4.59 21.97 -30.67
C LEU A 16 -4.85 20.55 -31.18
N ILE A 17 -6.13 20.20 -31.41
CA ILE A 17 -6.51 18.90 -31.95
C ILE A 17 -6.10 18.74 -33.43
N ALA A 18 -6.13 19.82 -34.21
CA ALA A 18 -5.75 19.80 -35.62
C ALA A 18 -4.23 19.56 -35.83
N VAL A 19 -3.39 20.00 -34.90
CA VAL A 19 -1.92 19.82 -34.97
C VAL A 19 -1.51 18.39 -34.64
N LEU A 20 -2.29 17.67 -33.79
CA LEU A 20 -1.98 16.30 -33.37
C LEU A 20 -2.28 15.23 -34.44
N ILE A 21 -3.08 15.55 -35.46
CA ILE A 21 -3.49 14.57 -36.50
C ILE A 21 -2.47 14.53 -37.66
N LEU A 22 -1.59 15.51 -37.82
CA LEU A 22 -0.64 15.58 -38.94
C LEU A 22 0.72 14.91 -38.70
N SER A 23 0.98 14.34 -37.52
CA SER A 23 2.31 13.79 -37.16
C SER A 23 2.42 12.28 -37.10
N GLY A 24 1.54 11.55 -37.76
CA GLY A 24 1.46 10.08 -37.62
C GLY A 24 1.59 9.27 -38.91
N CYS A 25 2.63 9.45 -39.74
CA CYS A 25 2.95 8.51 -40.81
C CYS A 25 4.45 8.54 -41.14
N ILE A 26 5.26 7.77 -40.41
CA ILE A 26 6.55 7.32 -40.90
C ILE A 26 6.61 5.80 -40.69
N LEU A 27 6.33 5.08 -41.78
CA LEU A 27 6.62 3.65 -41.94
C LEU A 27 8.13 3.48 -42.04
N CYS A 28 8.76 2.82 -41.08
CA CYS A 28 10.11 2.33 -41.19
C CYS A 28 10.07 0.81 -41.30
N ALA A 29 10.16 0.31 -42.52
CA ALA A 29 10.49 -1.07 -42.81
C ALA A 29 11.97 -1.28 -42.59
N CYS A 30 12.40 -2.16 -41.69
CA CYS A 30 13.76 -2.66 -41.60
C CYS A 30 13.75 -4.18 -41.56
N SER A 31 14.40 -4.70 -42.62
CA SER A 31 14.72 -6.12 -42.87
C SER A 31 15.59 -6.69 -41.75
N SER A 32 15.27 -7.91 -41.32
CA SER A 32 16.15 -8.77 -40.50
C SER A 32 17.40 -9.24 -41.29
N PRO A 33 18.55 -9.19 -40.68
CA PRO A 33 19.58 -10.20 -40.97
C PRO A 33 19.55 -11.31 -39.89
N ALA A 34 19.64 -12.54 -40.38
CA ALA A 34 19.81 -13.73 -39.57
C ALA A 34 21.09 -13.60 -38.71
N GLN A 35 20.97 -13.77 -37.41
CA GLN A 35 22.13 -13.92 -36.53
C GLN A 35 22.13 -15.32 -35.91
N THR A 36 23.28 -15.94 -36.15
CA THR A 36 23.82 -17.18 -35.63
C THR A 36 23.58 -17.33 -34.14
N GLU A 37 22.96 -18.46 -33.75
CA GLU A 37 22.75 -18.86 -32.36
C GLU A 37 24.10 -19.12 -31.68
N THR A 38 24.47 -18.23 -30.76
CA THR A 38 25.45 -18.50 -29.70
C THR A 38 24.71 -18.99 -28.48
N PRO A 39 25.06 -20.10 -27.82
CA PRO A 39 24.38 -20.58 -26.64
C PRO A 39 24.51 -19.56 -25.51
N SER A 40 23.40 -18.92 -25.17
CA SER A 40 23.25 -18.05 -24.00
C SER A 40 23.35 -18.89 -22.74
N PRO A 41 24.11 -18.49 -21.71
CA PRO A 41 24.11 -19.17 -20.44
C PRO A 41 22.72 -19.08 -19.84
N THR A 42 22.17 -20.23 -19.46
CA THR A 42 20.93 -20.37 -18.68
C THR A 42 20.94 -19.39 -17.51
N PRO A 43 19.97 -18.46 -17.38
CA PRO A 43 19.84 -17.71 -16.15
C PRO A 43 19.46 -18.70 -15.05
N THR A 44 20.38 -18.97 -14.13
CA THR A 44 20.08 -19.58 -12.86
C THR A 44 19.06 -18.67 -12.19
N ASN A 45 17.79 -19.05 -12.25
CA ASN A 45 16.72 -18.44 -11.50
C ASN A 45 16.99 -18.71 -10.02
N THR A 46 17.79 -17.85 -9.41
CA THR A 46 17.86 -17.76 -7.96
C THR A 46 16.51 -17.21 -7.52
N GLN A 47 15.56 -18.11 -7.30
CA GLN A 47 14.31 -17.84 -6.64
C GLN A 47 14.68 -17.39 -5.24
N VAL A 48 14.85 -16.09 -5.04
CA VAL A 48 14.84 -15.47 -3.72
C VAL A 48 13.42 -15.68 -3.19
N THR A 49 13.22 -16.79 -2.50
CA THR A 49 12.09 -16.96 -1.60
C THR A 49 12.12 -15.73 -0.69
N PRO A 50 11.07 -14.90 -0.63
CA PRO A 50 11.01 -13.86 0.37
C PRO A 50 11.04 -14.59 1.71
N THR A 51 12.19 -14.56 2.37
CA THR A 51 12.29 -14.94 3.78
C THR A 51 11.31 -14.01 4.50
N PRO A 52 10.30 -14.54 5.22
CA PRO A 52 9.52 -13.71 6.10
C PRO A 52 10.54 -13.00 6.98
N SER A 53 10.51 -11.66 6.98
CA SER A 53 11.32 -10.85 7.88
C SER A 53 10.84 -11.22 9.29
N LEU A 54 11.53 -12.19 9.89
CA LEU A 54 11.38 -12.46 11.30
C LEU A 54 11.85 -11.19 11.99
N GLY A 55 10.98 -10.53 12.70
CA GLY A 55 11.36 -9.50 13.65
C GLY A 55 12.48 -10.03 14.57
N PRO A 56 13.17 -9.18 15.30
CA PRO A 56 14.31 -9.57 16.10
C PRO A 56 13.96 -10.77 16.99
N THR A 57 14.65 -11.90 16.79
CA THR A 57 14.38 -13.16 17.49
C THR A 57 14.54 -12.93 19.00
N GLY A 58 13.43 -12.97 19.74
CA GLY A 58 13.40 -12.84 21.21
C GLY A 58 13.14 -11.44 21.74
N ALA A 59 13.00 -10.42 20.92
CA ALA A 59 12.57 -9.09 21.35
C ALA A 59 11.02 -9.00 21.35
N SER A 60 10.47 -8.27 22.32
CA SER A 60 9.06 -7.89 22.32
C SER A 60 8.87 -6.70 21.38
N TYR A 61 7.84 -6.72 20.53
CA TYR A 61 7.49 -5.62 19.64
C TYR A 61 6.00 -5.65 19.31
N LEU A 62 5.47 -4.48 18.97
CA LEU A 62 4.10 -4.32 18.48
C LEU A 62 4.07 -4.41 16.94
N GLU A 63 3.25 -5.29 16.40
CA GLU A 63 2.95 -5.33 14.97
C GLU A 63 1.56 -4.73 14.71
N VAL A 64 1.53 -3.63 13.94
CA VAL A 64 0.30 -2.95 13.52
C VAL A 64 0.06 -3.30 12.05
N ILE A 65 -1.05 -3.97 11.74
CA ILE A 65 -1.35 -4.37 10.37
C ILE A 65 -2.72 -3.86 9.93
N TYR A 66 -2.71 -3.12 8.84
CA TYR A 66 -3.94 -2.79 8.12
C TYR A 66 -4.13 -3.71 6.92
N PHE A 67 -5.16 -4.56 6.98
CA PHE A 67 -5.56 -5.40 5.85
C PHE A 67 -6.55 -4.67 4.96
N HIS A 68 -6.43 -4.86 3.64
CA HIS A 68 -7.36 -4.31 2.67
C HIS A 68 -7.61 -5.27 1.51
N ARG A 69 -8.74 -5.09 0.82
CA ARG A 69 -9.04 -5.79 -0.44
C ARG A 69 -8.34 -5.09 -1.61
N ALA A 70 -8.15 -5.81 -2.73
CA ALA A 70 -7.63 -5.23 -3.96
C ALA A 70 -8.52 -4.06 -4.43
N GLN A 71 -9.83 -4.24 -4.37
CA GLN A 71 -10.81 -3.18 -4.64
C GLN A 71 -11.22 -2.52 -3.32
N ARG A 72 -10.72 -1.32 -3.09
CA ARG A 72 -10.92 -0.57 -1.83
C ARG A 72 -12.07 0.42 -1.96
N CYS A 73 -12.94 0.48 -0.97
CA CYS A 73 -13.95 1.52 -0.82
C CYS A 73 -13.32 2.83 -0.28
N SER A 74 -14.02 3.96 -0.40
CA SER A 74 -13.52 5.24 0.12
C SER A 74 -13.20 5.20 1.63
N GLY A 75 -14.07 4.57 2.43
CA GLY A 75 -13.81 4.37 3.86
C GLY A 75 -12.61 3.46 4.12
N CYS A 76 -12.41 2.41 3.30
CA CYS A 76 -11.24 1.53 3.40
C CYS A 76 -9.93 2.24 3.04
N ILE A 77 -9.98 3.15 2.07
CA ILE A 77 -8.83 3.99 1.71
C ILE A 77 -8.53 4.94 2.87
N TYR A 78 -9.54 5.67 3.34
CA TYR A 78 -9.41 6.59 4.45
C TYR A 78 -8.82 5.92 5.69
N ALA A 79 -9.37 4.78 6.12
CA ALA A 79 -8.89 4.07 7.30
C ALA A 79 -7.41 3.65 7.18
N GLY A 80 -7.01 3.10 6.04
CA GLY A 80 -5.62 2.69 5.83
C GLY A 80 -4.66 3.86 5.75
N ASP A 81 -5.03 4.93 5.04
CA ASP A 81 -4.16 6.10 4.86
C ASP A 81 -4.03 6.90 6.16
N THR A 82 -5.13 7.03 6.93
CA THR A 82 -5.09 7.73 8.24
C THR A 82 -4.35 6.89 9.29
N THR A 83 -4.49 5.56 9.30
CA THR A 83 -3.66 4.69 10.15
C THR A 83 -2.17 4.86 9.83
N LYS A 84 -1.81 4.79 8.55
CA LYS A 84 -0.43 4.99 8.11
C LYS A 84 0.10 6.36 8.55
N TYR A 85 -0.66 7.41 8.30
CA TYR A 85 -0.30 8.77 8.72
C TYR A 85 -0.05 8.83 10.24
N THR A 86 -0.93 8.23 11.05
CA THR A 86 -0.79 8.22 12.50
C THR A 86 0.50 7.54 12.94
N VAL A 87 0.75 6.34 12.42
CA VAL A 87 1.95 5.56 12.76
C VAL A 87 3.22 6.30 12.34
N GLU A 88 3.31 6.77 11.10
CA GLU A 88 4.51 7.43 10.59
C GLU A 88 4.77 8.80 11.22
N THR A 89 3.71 9.48 11.71
CA THR A 89 3.85 10.82 12.29
C THR A 89 4.16 10.79 13.79
N TYR A 90 3.53 9.89 14.53
CA TYR A 90 3.60 9.91 16.00
C TYR A 90 4.49 8.83 16.60
N PHE A 91 4.86 7.79 15.81
CA PHE A 91 5.65 6.64 16.26
C PHE A 91 6.88 6.38 15.39
N ALA A 92 7.47 7.46 14.87
CA ALA A 92 8.65 7.34 14.00
C ALA A 92 9.87 6.78 14.73
N GLU A 93 10.01 7.04 16.03
CA GLU A 93 11.09 6.52 16.86
C GLU A 93 10.91 5.03 17.12
N GLU A 94 9.71 4.58 17.47
CA GLU A 94 9.36 3.18 17.71
C GLU A 94 9.51 2.33 16.44
N LEU A 95 9.16 2.91 15.27
CA LEU A 95 9.41 2.29 13.96
C LEU A 95 10.92 2.13 13.70
N ALA A 96 11.71 3.17 13.97
CA ALA A 96 13.17 3.15 13.76
C ALA A 96 13.88 2.19 14.70
N ASP A 97 13.42 2.09 15.94
CA ASP A 97 13.96 1.19 16.96
C ASP A 97 13.49 -0.26 16.80
N GLY A 98 12.51 -0.52 15.92
CA GLY A 98 11.92 -1.83 15.73
C GLY A 98 10.99 -2.28 16.86
N LYS A 99 10.60 -1.38 17.77
CA LYS A 99 9.59 -1.62 18.80
C LYS A 99 8.19 -1.69 18.23
N LEU A 100 7.97 -1.01 17.08
CA LEU A 100 6.75 -1.05 16.30
C LEU A 100 7.06 -1.42 14.86
N VAL A 101 6.24 -2.32 14.30
CA VAL A 101 6.29 -2.69 12.88
C VAL A 101 4.93 -2.39 12.27
N PHE A 102 4.90 -1.59 11.20
CA PHE A 102 3.67 -1.28 10.49
C PHE A 102 3.63 -1.93 9.11
N LYS A 103 2.50 -2.55 8.76
CA LYS A 103 2.28 -3.17 7.45
C LYS A 103 0.90 -2.82 6.91
N THR A 104 0.82 -2.64 5.60
CA THR A 104 -0.45 -2.58 4.86
C THR A 104 -0.46 -3.74 3.87
N LEU A 105 -1.43 -4.66 4.00
CA LEU A 105 -1.44 -5.92 3.28
C LEU A 105 -2.74 -6.13 2.50
N ASN A 106 -2.59 -6.60 1.24
CA ASN A 106 -3.74 -7.00 0.43
C ASN A 106 -4.16 -8.43 0.79
N LEU A 107 -5.40 -8.60 1.27
CA LEU A 107 -6.01 -9.90 1.64
C LEU A 107 -6.04 -10.91 0.48
N GLN A 108 -6.08 -10.42 -0.75
CA GLN A 108 -6.26 -11.25 -1.95
C GLN A 108 -4.93 -11.58 -2.63
N ASP A 109 -3.83 -11.08 -2.11
CA ASP A 109 -2.50 -11.43 -2.59
C ASP A 109 -2.10 -12.80 -2.01
N PRO A 110 -1.83 -13.81 -2.86
CA PRO A 110 -1.41 -15.15 -2.39
C PRO A 110 -0.15 -15.12 -1.51
N ALA A 111 0.72 -14.13 -1.70
CA ALA A 111 1.91 -13.94 -0.86
C ALA A 111 1.55 -13.65 0.61
N ASN A 112 0.37 -13.11 0.86
CA ASN A 112 -0.11 -12.76 2.20
C ASN A 112 -0.99 -13.84 2.84
N ALA A 113 -1.24 -14.99 2.15
CA ALA A 113 -2.22 -15.98 2.61
C ALA A 113 -1.96 -16.45 4.05
N ALA A 114 -0.71 -16.76 4.40
CA ALA A 114 -0.36 -17.25 5.73
C ALA A 114 -0.60 -16.20 6.84
N ILE A 115 -0.29 -14.92 6.58
CA ILE A 115 -0.51 -13.86 7.56
C ILE A 115 -1.99 -13.49 7.66
N VAL A 116 -2.72 -13.53 6.55
CA VAL A 116 -4.19 -13.35 6.53
C VAL A 116 -4.88 -14.42 7.37
N GLU A 117 -4.48 -15.68 7.24
CA GLU A 117 -4.99 -16.80 8.05
C GLU A 117 -4.64 -16.62 9.53
N LYS A 118 -3.38 -16.29 9.83
CA LYS A 118 -2.89 -16.06 11.20
C LYS A 118 -3.72 -15.01 11.95
N TYR A 119 -4.07 -13.91 11.26
CA TYR A 119 -4.86 -12.82 11.85
C TYR A 119 -6.38 -13.03 11.75
N GLY A 120 -6.84 -14.05 11.04
CA GLY A 120 -8.27 -14.24 10.76
C GLY A 120 -8.89 -13.09 9.99
N ALA A 121 -8.13 -12.42 9.13
CA ALA A 121 -8.56 -11.23 8.43
C ALA A 121 -9.37 -11.59 7.18
N TYR A 122 -10.68 -11.36 7.20
CA TYR A 122 -11.59 -11.68 6.08
C TYR A 122 -12.07 -10.45 5.30
N THR A 123 -11.86 -9.27 5.87
CA THR A 123 -12.24 -7.98 5.27
C THR A 123 -11.17 -6.93 5.60
N SER A 124 -11.37 -5.70 5.12
CA SER A 124 -10.49 -4.60 5.54
C SER A 124 -10.61 -4.41 7.05
N SER A 125 -9.50 -4.47 7.76
CA SER A 125 -9.44 -4.43 9.22
C SER A 125 -8.07 -3.95 9.70
N LEU A 126 -8.06 -3.37 10.90
CA LEU A 126 -6.84 -2.97 11.60
C LEU A 126 -6.62 -3.91 12.78
N PHE A 127 -5.41 -4.43 12.89
CA PHE A 127 -5.00 -5.29 14.00
C PHE A 127 -3.77 -4.72 14.71
N MET A 128 -3.75 -4.90 16.02
CA MET A 128 -2.59 -4.79 16.88
C MET A 128 -2.17 -6.19 17.31
N ASN A 129 -0.88 -6.45 17.37
CA ASN A 129 -0.37 -7.73 17.82
C ASN A 129 0.89 -7.53 18.66
N ASP A 130 0.77 -7.71 19.96
CA ASP A 130 1.93 -7.75 20.84
C ASP A 130 2.63 -9.09 20.67
N ILE A 131 3.86 -9.03 20.21
CA ILE A 131 4.69 -10.22 20.08
C ILE A 131 5.68 -10.26 21.24
N GLU A 132 5.44 -11.18 22.18
CA GLU A 132 6.27 -11.34 23.37
C GLU A 132 6.90 -12.75 23.39
N GLY A 133 8.23 -12.81 23.31
CA GLY A 133 8.94 -14.08 23.30
C GLY A 133 8.52 -15.04 22.16
N GLY A 134 7.98 -14.48 21.05
CA GLY A 134 7.45 -15.24 19.91
C GLY A 134 6.01 -15.69 20.08
N ILE A 135 5.30 -15.25 21.11
CA ILE A 135 3.86 -15.47 21.31
C ILE A 135 3.10 -14.27 20.80
N ASP A 136 2.07 -14.51 20.01
CA ASP A 136 1.20 -13.48 19.44
C ASP A 136 0.00 -13.17 20.35
N HIS A 137 -0.28 -11.88 20.54
CA HIS A 137 -1.47 -11.38 21.22
C HIS A 137 -2.23 -10.45 20.25
N ILE A 138 -3.05 -11.05 19.40
CA ILE A 138 -3.72 -10.37 18.29
C ILE A 138 -5.05 -9.78 18.76
N GLU A 139 -5.23 -8.46 18.55
CA GLU A 139 -6.47 -7.73 18.82
C GLU A 139 -6.91 -6.96 17.57
N GLU A 140 -8.21 -7.06 17.19
CA GLU A 140 -8.78 -6.27 16.09
C GLU A 140 -9.32 -4.95 16.63
N VAL A 141 -8.93 -3.82 16.02
CA VAL A 141 -9.41 -2.47 16.36
C VAL A 141 -10.63 -2.15 15.50
N THR A 142 -11.81 -2.55 15.96
CA THR A 142 -13.06 -2.38 15.19
C THR A 142 -13.62 -0.97 15.22
N ASP A 143 -13.29 -0.18 16.24
CA ASP A 143 -13.84 1.15 16.48
C ASP A 143 -13.46 2.18 15.43
N ILE A 144 -12.40 1.93 14.64
CA ILE A 144 -12.02 2.79 13.52
C ILE A 144 -13.17 3.01 12.53
N TRP A 145 -14.07 2.04 12.38
CA TRP A 145 -15.17 2.11 11.41
C TRP A 145 -16.26 3.11 11.79
N PHE A 146 -16.37 3.45 13.07
CA PHE A 146 -17.30 4.48 13.56
C PHE A 146 -16.73 5.90 13.48
N LEU A 147 -15.43 6.03 13.17
CA LEU A 147 -14.72 7.30 13.16
C LEU A 147 -14.27 7.75 11.76
N LEU A 148 -14.76 7.07 10.71
CA LEU A 148 -14.44 7.45 9.32
C LEU A 148 -14.79 8.92 9.07
N HIS A 149 -13.85 9.62 8.39
CA HIS A 149 -13.95 11.05 8.06
C HIS A 149 -13.97 11.99 9.28
N ASN A 150 -13.52 11.52 10.44
CA ASN A 150 -13.26 12.34 11.61
C ASN A 150 -11.79 12.19 12.00
N ASP A 151 -10.93 12.95 11.34
CA ASP A 151 -9.47 12.80 11.43
C ASP A 151 -8.95 12.85 12.87
N GLU A 152 -9.41 13.82 13.66
CA GLU A 152 -8.97 13.99 15.05
C GLU A 152 -9.28 12.76 15.90
N LYS A 153 -10.55 12.29 15.86
CA LYS A 153 -10.95 11.14 16.65
C LYS A 153 -10.31 9.84 16.18
N PHE A 154 -10.18 9.68 14.84
CA PHE A 154 -9.54 8.50 14.27
C PHE A 154 -8.07 8.42 14.68
N VAL A 155 -7.33 9.51 14.51
CA VAL A 155 -5.91 9.61 14.91
C VAL A 155 -5.76 9.35 16.41
N ASN A 156 -6.59 9.98 17.25
CA ASN A 156 -6.53 9.79 18.69
C ASN A 156 -6.84 8.34 19.11
N LEU A 157 -7.81 7.68 18.46
CA LEU A 157 -8.08 6.25 18.70
C LEU A 157 -6.86 5.39 18.37
N VAL A 158 -6.36 5.48 17.14
CA VAL A 158 -5.23 4.65 16.71
C VAL A 158 -3.99 4.92 17.55
N LYS A 159 -3.73 6.20 17.87
CA LYS A 159 -2.62 6.60 18.74
C LYS A 159 -2.76 5.98 20.13
N GLY A 160 -3.93 6.12 20.75
CA GLY A 160 -4.18 5.57 22.08
C GLY A 160 -4.08 4.05 22.13
N GLU A 161 -4.54 3.34 21.08
CA GLU A 161 -4.35 1.88 21.01
C GLU A 161 -2.88 1.50 20.91
N ILE A 162 -2.09 2.19 20.09
CA ILE A 162 -0.65 1.93 20.00
C ILE A 162 0.06 2.21 21.33
N GLU A 163 -0.22 3.35 21.97
CA GLU A 163 0.35 3.73 23.27
C GLU A 163 0.04 2.68 24.36
N LYS A 164 -1.22 2.22 24.40
CA LYS A 164 -1.68 1.15 25.33
C LYS A 164 -0.84 -0.13 25.15
N HIS A 165 -0.60 -0.55 23.92
CA HIS A 165 0.17 -1.75 23.61
C HIS A 165 1.69 -1.57 23.80
N LEU A 166 2.21 -0.36 23.68
CA LEU A 166 3.61 -0.05 23.99
C LEU A 166 3.88 0.11 25.49
N GLY A 167 2.82 0.17 26.32
CA GLY A 167 2.91 0.33 27.77
C GLY A 167 3.19 1.78 28.21
N GLU A 168 2.77 2.75 27.40
CA GLU A 168 2.92 4.19 27.65
C GLU A 168 1.68 4.82 28.32
#